data_5adc7d840b346b5eade3e712a43a87d7
#
_entry.id   5adc7d840b346b5eade3e712a43a87d7
#
_cell.length_a   1.000
_cell.length_b   1.000
_cell.length_c   1.000
_cell.angle_alpha   90.00
_cell.angle_beta   90.00
_cell.angle_gamma   90.00
#
_symmetry.space_group_name_H-M   'P 1'
#
loop_
_entity.id
_entity.type
_entity.pdbx_description
1 polymer ?
#
loop_
_entity_poly.entity_id
_entity_poly.type
_entity_poly.pdbx_seq_one_letter_code
_entity_poly.pdbx_strand_id
1 'polypeptide(L)'
;GVDPFWRHCPDNDVTQNWSLCAVRKVYKEGKCPLQPLWCRYLRESLPNEVHMSVLKLRGFEIHKGFLDLKEQTVLLEAVRKIAKFAPVFSPMTPYGKPMSVKMTSAGMFGWYSDAQGYEYRRVHPNGMTWPAIPAEVLNIWKIVSGVEREPECCLVNFYDQNAKMGLHQDRDEANFDFPVVSVSLGDEGLLRVGGTERGGKTDSVWLQSGDVVVMGGEARLAYHGVDRIRFGSSSLLAKSGRINLTLRVVN
;
A
#
# COMPACT_ATOMS: atom_id res chain seq x y z
N GLY A 1 10.85 42.36 1.51
CA GLY A 1 9.80 41.75 0.73
C GLY A 1 9.54 40.35 1.25
N VAL A 2 8.35 40.09 1.79
CA VAL A 2 7.96 38.80 2.34
C VAL A 2 7.56 37.90 1.19
N ASP A 3 8.11 36.68 1.13
CA ASP A 3 7.87 35.64 0.15
C ASP A 3 6.36 35.39 -0.04
N PRO A 4 5.83 35.32 -1.27
CA PRO A 4 4.40 35.09 -1.56
C PRO A 4 3.83 33.81 -1.00
N PHE A 5 4.66 32.87 -0.58
CA PHE A 5 4.27 31.57 -0.04
C PHE A 5 3.56 31.65 1.34
N TRP A 6 3.71 32.78 2.08
CA TRP A 6 3.23 32.92 3.46
C TRP A 6 1.90 33.68 3.62
N ARG A 7 1.25 34.08 2.54
CA ARG A 7 0.01 34.88 2.61
C ARG A 7 -1.24 34.11 3.01
N HIS A 8 -1.19 32.81 3.24
CA HIS A 8 -2.35 31.98 3.53
C HIS A 8 -2.20 31.06 4.76
N CYS A 9 -1.34 31.42 5.72
CA CYS A 9 -1.37 30.78 7.05
C CYS A 9 -2.15 31.71 8.00
N PRO A 10 -3.33 31.32 8.49
CA PRO A 10 -3.95 31.99 9.61
C PRO A 10 -3.18 31.67 10.89
N ASP A 11 -3.19 32.67 11.77
CA ASP A 11 -2.43 32.81 12.99
C ASP A 11 -2.19 31.57 13.87
N ASN A 12 -0.90 31.44 14.29
CA ASN A 12 -0.41 30.92 15.56
C ASN A 12 -0.62 29.45 15.99
N ASP A 13 -0.98 28.51 15.14
CA ASP A 13 -0.98 27.09 15.53
C ASP A 13 -0.32 26.20 14.46
N VAL A 14 0.99 26.40 14.26
CA VAL A 14 1.81 25.66 13.27
C VAL A 14 2.04 24.20 13.71
N THR A 15 1.70 23.86 14.96
CA THR A 15 2.06 22.56 15.55
C THR A 15 0.94 21.50 15.44
N GLN A 16 -0.30 21.86 15.12
CA GLN A 16 -1.42 20.91 15.24
C GLN A 16 -1.93 20.26 13.92
N ASN A 17 -1.52 20.71 12.72
CA ASN A 17 -2.15 20.26 11.48
C ASN A 17 -1.25 19.64 10.41
N TRP A 18 0.01 19.34 10.69
CA TRP A 18 0.83 18.59 9.75
C TRP A 18 0.65 17.10 10.02
N SER A 19 0.06 16.37 9.06
CA SER A 19 0.09 14.92 9.14
C SER A 19 1.54 14.44 9.10
N LEU A 20 1.88 13.42 9.88
CA LEU A 20 3.20 12.77 9.86
C LEU A 20 3.67 12.47 8.42
N CYS A 21 2.73 12.21 7.50
CA CYS A 21 2.99 12.03 6.07
C CYS A 21 3.57 13.27 5.38
N ALA A 22 3.10 14.48 5.69
CA ALA A 22 3.63 15.71 5.09
C ALA A 22 5.06 16.01 5.58
N VAL A 23 5.31 15.79 6.88
CA VAL A 23 6.66 15.90 7.46
C VAL A 23 7.60 14.87 6.84
N ARG A 24 7.15 13.64 6.58
CA ARG A 24 7.93 12.58 5.94
C ARG A 24 8.34 12.92 4.50
N LYS A 25 7.48 13.58 3.72
CA LYS A 25 7.79 14.00 2.35
C LYS A 25 8.92 15.04 2.31
N VAL A 26 8.84 16.05 3.16
CA VAL A 26 9.86 17.12 3.26
C VAL A 26 11.22 16.56 3.68
N TYR A 27 11.23 15.54 4.53
CA TYR A 27 12.47 14.89 5.01
C TYR A 27 13.14 14.01 3.94
N LYS A 28 12.35 13.32 3.12
CA LYS A 28 12.86 12.42 2.06
C LYS A 28 13.50 13.19 0.90
N GLU A 29 13.02 14.39 0.61
CA GLU A 29 13.52 15.21 -0.51
C GLU A 29 14.76 16.06 -0.16
N GLY A 30 15.21 16.06 1.11
CA GLY A 30 16.34 16.88 1.55
C GLY A 30 16.10 18.39 1.42
N LYS A 31 14.89 18.80 1.06
CA LYS A 31 14.45 20.16 0.83
C LYS A 31 13.60 20.64 2.00
N CYS A 32 14.21 20.79 3.19
CA CYS A 32 13.53 21.48 4.27
C CYS A 32 13.51 23.00 3.96
N PRO A 33 12.37 23.63 3.71
CA PRO A 33 12.29 25.06 3.45
C PRO A 33 12.43 25.89 4.71
N LEU A 34 12.57 25.23 5.87
CA LEU A 34 12.63 25.88 7.18
C LEU A 34 14.09 26.09 7.58
N GLN A 35 14.34 27.21 8.26
CA GLN A 35 15.68 27.54 8.77
C GLN A 35 16.20 26.47 9.76
N PRO A 36 17.53 26.30 9.90
CA PRO A 36 18.15 25.23 10.70
C PRO A 36 17.62 25.07 12.14
N LEU A 37 17.17 26.17 12.76
CA LEU A 37 16.60 26.18 14.11
C LEU A 37 15.27 25.44 14.22
N TRP A 38 14.39 25.56 13.22
CA TRP A 38 13.10 24.87 13.20
C TRP A 38 13.23 23.39 12.88
N CYS A 39 14.19 23.02 12.04
CA CYS A 39 14.53 21.62 11.80
C CYS A 39 15.04 20.94 13.08
N ARG A 40 15.75 21.69 13.93
CA ARG A 40 16.24 21.20 15.24
C ARG A 40 15.08 21.01 16.22
N TYR A 41 14.18 22.00 16.31
CA TYR A 41 13.00 21.93 17.16
C TYR A 41 12.07 20.78 16.79
N LEU A 42 11.81 20.57 15.49
CA LEU A 42 11.02 19.43 15.01
C LEU A 42 11.70 18.09 15.29
N ARG A 43 13.04 18.05 15.30
CA ARG A 43 13.80 16.85 15.66
C ARG A 43 13.73 16.53 17.16
N GLU A 44 13.67 17.55 18.01
CA GLU A 44 13.60 17.39 19.47
C GLU A 44 12.18 17.18 20.00
N SER A 45 11.15 17.62 19.26
CA SER A 45 9.74 17.46 19.64
C SER A 45 9.06 16.21 19.07
N LEU A 46 9.72 15.45 18.18
CA LEU A 46 9.23 14.14 17.75
C LEU A 46 9.52 13.11 18.84
N PRO A 47 8.50 12.47 19.42
CA PRO A 47 8.73 11.39 20.37
C PRO A 47 9.42 10.23 19.64
N ASN A 48 10.63 9.91 20.08
CA ASN A 48 11.48 8.80 19.63
C ASN A 48 11.62 8.70 18.10
N GLU A 49 12.85 8.86 17.60
CA GLU A 49 13.22 8.62 16.19
C GLU A 49 12.51 7.37 15.67
N VAL A 50 11.43 7.56 14.91
CA VAL A 50 10.90 6.49 14.09
C VAL A 50 11.95 6.27 12.99
N HIS A 51 12.91 5.40 13.26
CA HIS A 51 13.85 4.93 12.27
C HIS A 51 13.05 4.24 11.15
N MET A 52 12.63 5.02 10.15
CA MET A 52 12.10 4.44 8.92
C MET A 52 13.26 3.76 8.21
N SER A 53 13.42 2.47 8.46
CA SER A 53 14.39 1.69 7.73
C SER A 53 13.78 1.23 6.41
N VAL A 54 14.43 1.59 5.31
CA VAL A 54 14.10 1.04 3.99
C VAL A 54 14.99 -0.17 3.77
N LEU A 55 14.39 -1.34 3.78
CA LEU A 55 15.05 -2.58 3.42
C LEU A 55 14.95 -2.77 1.91
N LYS A 56 16.06 -3.05 1.25
CA LYS A 56 16.08 -3.44 -0.17
C LYS A 56 16.23 -4.95 -0.29
N LEU A 57 15.30 -5.59 -1.00
CA LEU A 57 15.29 -7.03 -1.22
C LEU A 57 14.99 -7.30 -2.70
N ARG A 58 15.97 -7.77 -3.49
CA ARG A 58 15.82 -8.05 -4.93
C ARG A 58 15.15 -6.90 -5.70
N GLY A 59 15.54 -5.66 -5.42
CA GLY A 59 14.98 -4.46 -6.04
C GLY A 59 13.66 -3.96 -5.43
N PHE A 60 13.01 -4.74 -4.55
CA PHE A 60 11.89 -4.25 -3.75
C PHE A 60 12.37 -3.25 -2.71
N GLU A 61 11.67 -2.15 -2.55
CA GLU A 61 11.87 -1.22 -1.43
C GLU A 61 10.80 -1.48 -0.37
N ILE A 62 11.22 -1.86 0.83
CA ILE A 62 10.34 -2.19 1.95
C ILE A 62 10.52 -1.16 3.03
N HIS A 63 9.54 -0.29 3.18
CA HIS A 63 9.47 0.75 4.21
C HIS A 63 8.88 0.15 5.47
N LYS A 64 9.74 -0.25 6.41
CA LYS A 64 9.33 -0.87 7.68
C LYS A 64 8.73 0.18 8.62
N GLY A 65 7.57 -0.17 9.22
CA GLY A 65 6.87 0.71 10.16
C GLY A 65 6.49 2.08 9.57
N PHE A 66 6.17 2.12 8.26
CA PHE A 66 5.85 3.36 7.55
C PHE A 66 4.63 4.07 8.14
N LEU A 67 3.62 3.31 8.57
CA LEU A 67 2.40 3.84 9.18
C LEU A 67 2.41 3.58 10.67
N ASP A 68 2.12 4.59 11.48
CA ASP A 68 1.85 4.43 12.89
C ASP A 68 0.46 3.79 13.13
N LEU A 69 0.14 3.46 14.38
CA LEU A 69 -1.11 2.80 14.74
C LEU A 69 -2.35 3.65 14.41
N LYS A 70 -2.25 4.97 14.55
CA LYS A 70 -3.34 5.90 14.22
C LYS A 70 -3.61 5.91 12.72
N GLU A 71 -2.57 5.99 11.90
CA GLU A 71 -2.66 5.95 10.45
C GLU A 71 -3.22 4.60 9.96
N GLN A 72 -2.78 3.48 10.55
CA GLN A 72 -3.31 2.15 10.28
C GLN A 72 -4.80 2.04 10.60
N THR A 73 -5.24 2.64 11.73
CA THR A 73 -6.66 2.66 12.11
C THR A 73 -7.49 3.45 11.11
N VAL A 74 -7.01 4.61 10.66
CA VAL A 74 -7.68 5.42 9.63
C VAL A 74 -7.83 4.64 8.32
N LEU A 75 -6.77 3.95 7.89
CA LEU A 75 -6.83 3.10 6.69
C LEU A 75 -7.79 1.92 6.85
N LEU A 76 -7.85 1.32 8.04
CA LEU A 76 -8.79 0.23 8.30
C LEU A 76 -10.25 0.70 8.17
N GLU A 77 -10.58 1.90 8.67
CA GLU A 77 -11.91 2.49 8.48
C GLU A 77 -12.21 2.78 7.00
N ALA A 78 -11.22 3.25 6.24
CA ALA A 78 -11.34 3.44 4.80
C ALA A 78 -11.63 2.11 4.08
N VAL A 79 -10.93 1.03 4.44
CA VAL A 79 -11.18 -0.32 3.91
C VAL A 79 -12.59 -0.81 4.24
N ARG A 80 -13.08 -0.56 5.45
CA ARG A 80 -14.46 -0.91 5.84
C ARG A 80 -15.50 -0.20 4.98
N LYS A 81 -15.27 1.08 4.66
CA LYS A 81 -16.14 1.85 3.75
C LYS A 81 -16.10 1.26 2.33
N ILE A 82 -14.92 0.93 1.81
CA ILE A 82 -14.79 0.25 0.50
C ILE A 82 -15.61 -1.04 0.50
N ALA A 83 -15.42 -1.92 1.49
CA ALA A 83 -16.09 -3.22 1.56
C ALA A 83 -17.62 -3.10 1.73
N LYS A 84 -18.11 -1.99 2.28
CA LYS A 84 -19.55 -1.72 2.37
C LYS A 84 -20.17 -1.38 1.01
N PHE A 85 -19.45 -0.63 0.15
CA PHE A 85 -19.92 -0.26 -1.19
C PHE A 85 -19.66 -1.36 -2.22
N ALA A 86 -18.47 -1.94 -2.18
CA ALA A 86 -18.02 -3.01 -3.03
C ALA A 86 -17.77 -4.26 -2.16
N PRO A 87 -18.77 -5.13 -1.96
CA PRO A 87 -18.66 -6.26 -1.05
C PRO A 87 -17.51 -7.21 -1.40
N VAL A 88 -16.87 -7.74 -0.37
CA VAL A 88 -15.77 -8.70 -0.53
C VAL A 88 -16.26 -9.97 -1.21
N PHE A 89 -15.53 -10.45 -2.21
CA PHE A 89 -15.85 -11.67 -2.95
C PHE A 89 -14.63 -12.59 -3.04
N SER A 90 -14.86 -13.85 -3.43
CA SER A 90 -13.78 -14.81 -3.72
C SER A 90 -13.66 -14.97 -5.23
N PRO A 91 -12.59 -14.48 -5.85
CA PRO A 91 -12.35 -14.71 -7.27
C PRO A 91 -12.14 -16.18 -7.55
N MET A 92 -12.41 -16.58 -8.79
CA MET A 92 -12.16 -17.93 -9.26
C MET A 92 -10.83 -17.99 -9.99
N THR A 93 -10.10 -19.07 -9.79
CA THR A 93 -8.94 -19.36 -10.64
C THR A 93 -9.42 -19.78 -12.05
N PRO A 94 -8.57 -19.70 -13.09
CA PRO A 94 -8.91 -20.22 -14.43
C PRO A 94 -9.29 -21.70 -14.43
N TYR A 95 -8.94 -22.43 -13.38
CA TYR A 95 -9.30 -23.86 -13.21
C TYR A 95 -10.62 -24.08 -12.47
N GLY A 96 -11.43 -23.03 -12.26
CA GLY A 96 -12.73 -23.10 -11.60
C GLY A 96 -12.70 -23.33 -10.09
N LYS A 97 -11.55 -23.09 -9.43
CA LYS A 97 -11.43 -23.19 -7.97
C LYS A 97 -11.46 -21.79 -7.36
N PRO A 98 -12.17 -21.57 -6.23
CA PRO A 98 -12.12 -20.30 -5.53
C PRO A 98 -10.71 -20.04 -4.99
N MET A 99 -10.26 -18.81 -5.11
CA MET A 99 -9.01 -18.38 -4.48
C MET A 99 -9.17 -18.35 -2.96
N SER A 100 -8.10 -18.69 -2.22
CA SER A 100 -8.09 -18.62 -0.76
C SER A 100 -8.06 -17.17 -0.24
N VAL A 101 -7.62 -16.23 -1.05
CA VAL A 101 -7.63 -14.79 -0.77
C VAL A 101 -8.94 -14.21 -1.28
N LYS A 102 -9.70 -13.57 -0.39
CA LYS A 102 -10.88 -12.80 -0.76
C LYS A 102 -10.46 -11.39 -1.10
N MET A 103 -11.22 -10.69 -1.94
CA MET A 103 -10.84 -9.36 -2.37
C MET A 103 -12.01 -8.45 -2.69
N THR A 104 -11.70 -7.16 -2.75
CA THR A 104 -12.51 -6.10 -3.33
C THR A 104 -11.57 -5.03 -3.88
N SER A 105 -12.10 -3.98 -4.47
CA SER A 105 -11.28 -2.90 -5.03
C SER A 105 -11.91 -1.54 -4.82
N ALA A 106 -11.09 -0.51 -5.01
CA ALA A 106 -11.49 0.89 -5.15
C ALA A 106 -10.74 1.51 -6.33
N GLY A 107 -11.28 2.53 -6.94
CA GLY A 107 -10.69 3.25 -8.07
C GLY A 107 -11.54 3.19 -9.33
N MET A 108 -10.92 3.51 -10.45
CA MET A 108 -11.54 3.42 -11.76
C MET A 108 -11.74 1.96 -12.20
N PHE A 109 -10.84 1.09 -11.75
CA PHE A 109 -10.79 -0.33 -12.06
C PHE A 109 -10.72 -1.18 -10.80
N GLY A 110 -11.27 -2.39 -10.88
CA GLY A 110 -11.03 -3.47 -9.94
C GLY A 110 -10.51 -4.69 -10.67
N TRP A 111 -9.56 -5.38 -10.07
CA TRP A 111 -9.05 -6.63 -10.59
C TRP A 111 -10.07 -7.75 -10.40
N TYR A 112 -10.27 -8.56 -11.43
CA TYR A 112 -11.23 -9.64 -11.45
C TYR A 112 -10.60 -10.90 -12.07
N SER A 113 -11.09 -12.06 -11.67
CA SER A 113 -10.64 -13.35 -12.18
C SER A 113 -11.78 -14.34 -12.23
N ASP A 114 -11.90 -15.01 -13.37
CA ASP A 114 -12.81 -16.12 -13.60
C ASP A 114 -12.18 -17.18 -14.53
N ALA A 115 -13.00 -18.10 -15.05
CA ALA A 115 -12.54 -19.14 -15.97
C ALA A 115 -11.97 -18.61 -17.31
N GLN A 116 -12.23 -17.34 -17.64
CA GLN A 116 -11.73 -16.69 -18.87
C GLN A 116 -10.36 -16.04 -18.65
N GLY A 117 -9.93 -15.87 -17.39
CA GLY A 117 -8.63 -15.30 -17.02
C GLY A 117 -8.70 -14.16 -16.04
N TYR A 118 -7.71 -13.28 -16.14
CA TYR A 118 -7.53 -12.11 -15.29
C TYR A 118 -7.80 -10.85 -16.08
N GLU A 119 -8.52 -9.90 -15.49
CA GLU A 119 -8.80 -8.61 -16.14
C GLU A 119 -9.07 -7.49 -15.13
N TYR A 120 -8.92 -6.25 -15.60
CA TYR A 120 -9.38 -5.06 -14.92
C TYR A 120 -10.78 -4.68 -15.41
N ARG A 121 -11.76 -4.62 -14.50
CA ARG A 121 -13.15 -4.23 -14.78
C ARG A 121 -13.50 -2.92 -14.12
N ARG A 122 -14.31 -2.11 -14.81
CA ARG A 122 -14.87 -0.86 -14.24
C ARG A 122 -16.03 -1.09 -13.28
N VAL A 123 -16.54 -2.29 -13.21
CA VAL A 123 -17.76 -2.66 -12.49
C VAL A 123 -17.48 -3.85 -11.57
N HIS A 124 -17.90 -3.72 -10.33
CA HIS A 124 -17.88 -4.81 -9.35
C HIS A 124 -18.84 -5.95 -9.80
N PRO A 125 -18.63 -7.23 -9.42
CA PRO A 125 -19.50 -8.35 -9.77
C PRO A 125 -21.00 -8.15 -9.43
N ASN A 126 -21.34 -7.28 -8.49
CA ASN A 126 -22.74 -6.93 -8.17
C ASN A 126 -23.37 -5.88 -9.10
N GLY A 127 -22.66 -5.42 -10.14
CA GLY A 127 -23.13 -4.44 -11.11
C GLY A 127 -22.89 -2.96 -10.73
N MET A 128 -22.37 -2.66 -9.55
CA MET A 128 -22.05 -1.31 -9.11
C MET A 128 -20.65 -0.89 -9.56
N THR A 129 -20.42 0.40 -9.76
CA THR A 129 -19.08 0.95 -9.94
C THR A 129 -18.27 0.82 -8.65
N TRP A 130 -16.95 0.74 -8.79
CA TRP A 130 -16.05 0.74 -7.64
C TRP A 130 -16.10 2.09 -6.91
N PRO A 131 -15.98 2.13 -5.57
CA PRO A 131 -15.83 3.39 -4.84
C PRO A 131 -14.49 4.04 -5.17
N ALA A 132 -14.37 5.34 -5.00
CA ALA A 132 -13.10 6.05 -5.19
C ALA A 132 -12.01 5.53 -4.25
N ILE A 133 -10.75 5.60 -4.69
CA ILE A 133 -9.61 5.31 -3.81
C ILE A 133 -9.60 6.37 -2.69
N PRO A 134 -9.56 5.98 -1.41
CA PRO A 134 -9.53 6.93 -0.31
C PRO A 134 -8.30 7.85 -0.34
N ALA A 135 -8.49 9.10 0.08
CA ALA A 135 -7.42 10.10 0.07
C ALA A 135 -6.21 9.67 0.91
N GLU A 136 -6.45 8.97 2.02
CA GLU A 136 -5.41 8.44 2.91
C GLU A 136 -4.52 7.42 2.18
N VAL A 137 -5.10 6.61 1.32
CA VAL A 137 -4.39 5.62 0.49
C VAL A 137 -3.62 6.33 -0.63
N LEU A 138 -4.22 7.31 -1.30
CA LEU A 138 -3.55 8.14 -2.32
C LEU A 138 -2.35 8.92 -1.75
N ASN A 139 -2.43 9.36 -0.49
CA ASN A 139 -1.31 10.01 0.17
C ASN A 139 -0.10 9.09 0.32
N ILE A 140 -0.30 7.82 0.63
CA ILE A 140 0.82 6.85 0.68
C ILE A 140 1.47 6.74 -0.70
N TRP A 141 0.66 6.58 -1.76
CA TRP A 141 1.16 6.54 -3.13
C TRP A 141 2.01 7.76 -3.47
N LYS A 142 1.52 8.97 -3.21
CA LYS A 142 2.24 10.23 -3.48
C LYS A 142 3.59 10.34 -2.77
N ILE A 143 3.71 9.71 -1.60
CA ILE A 143 4.94 9.75 -0.82
C ILE A 143 5.98 8.75 -1.33
N VAL A 144 5.56 7.54 -1.71
CA VAL A 144 6.49 6.43 -1.92
C VAL A 144 6.67 6.04 -3.38
N SER A 145 5.70 6.32 -4.28
CA SER A 145 5.74 5.82 -5.66
C SER A 145 6.84 6.45 -6.52
N GLY A 146 7.21 7.70 -6.22
CA GLY A 146 8.16 8.45 -7.05
C GLY A 146 7.60 8.95 -8.38
N VAL A 147 6.29 8.78 -8.64
CA VAL A 147 5.62 9.22 -9.87
C VAL A 147 4.41 10.11 -9.55
N GLU A 148 4.10 11.04 -10.46
CA GLU A 148 2.96 11.95 -10.29
C GLU A 148 1.63 11.31 -10.74
N ARG A 149 1.68 10.31 -11.64
CA ARG A 149 0.50 9.61 -12.10
C ARG A 149 -0.20 8.92 -10.92
N GLU A 150 -1.47 9.22 -10.71
CA GLU A 150 -2.26 8.58 -9.66
C GLU A 150 -2.63 7.14 -10.05
N PRO A 151 -2.77 6.22 -9.07
CA PRO A 151 -3.19 4.85 -9.34
C PRO A 151 -4.67 4.82 -9.72
N GLU A 152 -5.01 3.90 -10.61
CA GLU A 152 -6.38 3.71 -11.10
C GLU A 152 -7.08 2.53 -10.43
N CYS A 153 -6.32 1.67 -9.76
CA CYS A 153 -6.81 0.54 -8.99
C CYS A 153 -6.14 0.48 -7.61
N CYS A 154 -6.95 0.28 -6.59
CA CYS A 154 -6.55 -0.16 -5.25
C CYS A 154 -7.20 -1.51 -4.99
N LEU A 155 -6.49 -2.61 -5.25
CA LEU A 155 -6.94 -3.95 -4.91
C LEU A 155 -6.78 -4.19 -3.42
N VAL A 156 -7.84 -4.63 -2.75
CA VAL A 156 -7.84 -4.95 -1.31
C VAL A 156 -7.96 -6.45 -1.14
N ASN A 157 -6.91 -7.08 -0.66
CA ASN A 157 -6.81 -8.52 -0.41
C ASN A 157 -7.02 -8.83 1.08
N PHE A 158 -7.86 -9.82 1.37
CA PHE A 158 -8.15 -10.30 2.72
C PHE A 158 -7.63 -11.73 2.87
N TYR A 159 -6.71 -11.91 3.81
CA TYR A 159 -6.12 -13.19 4.13
C TYR A 159 -6.62 -13.67 5.50
N ASP A 160 -7.20 -14.84 5.53
CA ASP A 160 -7.47 -15.60 6.76
C ASP A 160 -6.28 -16.53 7.08
N GLN A 161 -6.44 -17.36 8.09
CA GLN A 161 -5.37 -18.22 8.62
C GLN A 161 -4.70 -19.11 7.56
N ASN A 162 -5.45 -19.60 6.57
CA ASN A 162 -4.98 -20.54 5.57
C ASN A 162 -4.78 -19.89 4.19
N ALA A 163 -5.06 -18.59 4.08
CA ALA A 163 -4.95 -17.90 2.82
C ALA A 163 -3.49 -17.66 2.44
N LYS A 164 -3.20 -17.86 1.17
CA LYS A 164 -1.89 -17.62 0.58
C LYS A 164 -2.03 -17.14 -0.87
N MET A 165 -1.03 -16.41 -1.32
CA MET A 165 -0.88 -16.00 -2.72
C MET A 165 0.39 -16.63 -3.26
N GLY A 166 0.25 -17.52 -4.24
CA GLY A 166 1.39 -18.16 -4.91
C GLY A 166 2.28 -17.13 -5.60
N LEU A 167 3.48 -17.56 -5.98
CA LEU A 167 4.39 -16.71 -6.75
C LEU A 167 3.77 -16.36 -8.11
N HIS A 168 3.61 -15.08 -8.37
CA HIS A 168 3.03 -14.48 -9.58
C HIS A 168 3.77 -13.19 -9.93
N GLN A 169 3.48 -12.64 -11.07
CA GLN A 169 3.90 -11.31 -11.51
C GLN A 169 2.65 -10.44 -11.64
N ASP A 170 2.76 -9.18 -11.25
CA ASP A 170 1.77 -8.15 -11.60
C ASP A 170 2.05 -7.68 -13.03
N ARG A 171 1.31 -8.23 -13.99
CA ARG A 171 1.57 -8.06 -15.44
C ARG A 171 0.32 -7.81 -16.27
N ASP A 172 -0.79 -7.48 -15.62
CA ASP A 172 -2.06 -7.24 -16.29
C ASP A 172 -2.26 -5.75 -16.62
N GLU A 173 -1.28 -4.89 -16.27
CA GLU A 173 -1.26 -3.45 -16.56
C GLU A 173 -0.65 -3.17 -17.95
N ALA A 174 -1.07 -2.05 -18.55
CA ALA A 174 -0.60 -1.66 -19.89
C ALA A 174 0.84 -1.12 -19.91
N ASN A 175 1.32 -0.54 -18.80
CA ASN A 175 2.64 0.06 -18.70
C ASN A 175 3.34 -0.31 -17.39
N PHE A 176 4.54 -0.88 -17.51
CA PHE A 176 5.36 -1.32 -16.36
C PHE A 176 6.38 -0.27 -15.89
N ASP A 177 6.39 0.92 -16.45
CA ASP A 177 7.20 2.03 -15.95
C ASP A 177 6.67 2.55 -14.60
N PHE A 178 5.37 2.32 -14.33
CA PHE A 178 4.76 2.65 -13.06
C PHE A 178 4.98 1.55 -12.01
N PRO A 179 5.33 1.92 -10.76
CA PRO A 179 5.49 0.95 -9.70
C PRO A 179 4.15 0.37 -9.26
N VAL A 180 4.22 -0.74 -8.54
CA VAL A 180 3.13 -1.24 -7.69
C VAL A 180 3.46 -0.90 -6.25
N VAL A 181 2.51 -0.34 -5.50
CA VAL A 181 2.67 -0.03 -4.07
C VAL A 181 1.75 -0.92 -3.26
N SER A 182 2.31 -1.61 -2.28
CA SER A 182 1.61 -2.57 -1.43
C SER A 182 1.66 -2.14 0.03
N VAL A 183 0.50 -2.01 0.69
CA VAL A 183 0.35 -1.60 2.09
C VAL A 183 -0.16 -2.77 2.92
N SER A 184 0.47 -3.02 4.06
CA SER A 184 0.17 -4.13 4.96
C SER A 184 -0.59 -3.66 6.19
N LEU A 185 -1.71 -4.32 6.53
CA LEU A 185 -2.49 -4.10 7.75
C LEU A 185 -2.85 -5.42 8.42
N GLY A 186 -2.85 -5.45 9.75
CA GLY A 186 -3.20 -6.65 10.52
C GLY A 186 -2.03 -7.61 10.69
N ASP A 187 -2.30 -8.91 10.59
CA ASP A 187 -1.30 -9.95 10.86
C ASP A 187 -0.13 -9.94 9.89
N GLU A 188 1.04 -10.39 10.36
CA GLU A 188 2.25 -10.48 9.56
C GLU A 188 2.09 -11.48 8.41
N GLY A 189 2.57 -11.09 7.23
CA GLY A 189 2.63 -11.94 6.04
C GLY A 189 4.04 -12.20 5.61
N LEU A 190 4.37 -13.46 5.30
CA LEU A 190 5.68 -13.83 4.74
C LEU A 190 5.67 -13.54 3.24
N LEU A 191 6.23 -12.40 2.84
CA LEU A 191 6.48 -12.08 1.44
C LEU A 191 7.65 -12.91 0.93
N ARG A 192 7.44 -13.62 -0.18
CA ARG A 192 8.50 -14.28 -0.95
C ARG A 192 8.74 -13.51 -2.24
N VAL A 193 10.01 -13.33 -2.57
CA VAL A 193 10.45 -12.57 -3.75
C VAL A 193 11.45 -13.42 -4.54
N GLY A 194 11.20 -13.58 -5.83
CA GLY A 194 12.08 -14.25 -6.78
C GLY A 194 12.73 -13.27 -7.77
N GLY A 195 13.18 -13.79 -8.89
CA GLY A 195 13.61 -13.00 -10.05
C GLY A 195 12.47 -12.69 -11.00
N THR A 196 12.78 -12.14 -12.17
CA THR A 196 11.83 -11.86 -13.25
C THR A 196 11.47 -13.09 -14.08
N GLU A 197 12.25 -14.17 -13.94
CA GLU A 197 11.97 -15.45 -14.57
C GLU A 197 11.36 -16.45 -13.58
N ARG A 198 10.56 -17.38 -14.11
CA ARG A 198 9.92 -18.40 -13.28
C ARG A 198 10.94 -19.40 -12.75
N GLY A 199 10.89 -19.67 -11.43
CA GLY A 199 11.81 -20.58 -10.77
C GLY A 199 13.00 -19.87 -10.11
N GLY A 200 14.03 -20.64 -9.75
CA GLY A 200 15.23 -20.11 -9.09
C GLY A 200 15.06 -19.86 -7.59
N LYS A 201 16.11 -19.26 -7.00
CA LYS A 201 16.14 -18.95 -5.56
C LYS A 201 15.20 -17.79 -5.23
N THR A 202 14.52 -17.90 -4.11
CA THR A 202 13.67 -16.83 -3.56
C THR A 202 14.20 -16.39 -2.20
N ASP A 203 14.05 -15.11 -1.89
CA ASP A 203 14.24 -14.56 -0.56
C ASP A 203 12.90 -14.27 0.08
N SER A 204 12.87 -14.12 1.40
CA SER A 204 11.63 -13.88 2.12
C SER A 204 11.81 -12.88 3.23
N VAL A 205 10.76 -12.10 3.49
CA VAL A 205 10.70 -11.13 4.58
C VAL A 205 9.32 -11.11 5.20
N TRP A 206 9.24 -10.98 6.52
CA TRP A 206 7.99 -10.76 7.22
C TRP A 206 7.58 -9.30 7.08
N LEU A 207 6.41 -9.07 6.51
CA LEU A 207 5.75 -7.76 6.44
C LEU A 207 4.81 -7.62 7.63
N GLN A 208 5.03 -6.60 8.43
CA GLN A 208 4.22 -6.25 9.60
C GLN A 208 3.12 -5.25 9.21
N SER A 209 2.15 -5.08 10.10
CA SER A 209 1.15 -4.02 9.97
C SER A 209 1.82 -2.65 9.91
N GLY A 210 1.44 -1.84 8.95
CA GLY A 210 2.04 -0.52 8.69
C GLY A 210 3.25 -0.52 7.77
N ASP A 211 3.75 -1.70 7.33
CA ASP A 211 4.80 -1.75 6.31
C ASP A 211 4.25 -1.42 4.93
N VAL A 212 5.08 -0.73 4.12
CA VAL A 212 4.77 -0.40 2.72
C VAL A 212 5.87 -0.93 1.82
N VAL A 213 5.50 -1.60 0.74
CA VAL A 213 6.41 -2.16 -0.27
C VAL A 213 6.21 -1.45 -1.59
N VAL A 214 7.31 -1.05 -2.22
CA VAL A 214 7.32 -0.49 -3.58
C VAL A 214 8.01 -1.48 -4.51
N MET A 215 7.33 -1.86 -5.56
CA MET A 215 7.80 -2.75 -6.62
C MET A 215 7.89 -1.95 -7.92
N GLY A 216 9.07 -1.44 -8.24
CA GLY A 216 9.30 -0.62 -9.43
C GLY A 216 10.62 -0.96 -10.10
N GLY A 217 10.89 -0.38 -11.28
CA GLY A 217 12.12 -0.61 -12.03
C GLY A 217 12.41 -2.10 -12.24
N GLU A 218 13.59 -2.57 -11.85
CA GLU A 218 14.02 -3.96 -12.00
C GLU A 218 13.11 -4.96 -11.26
N ALA A 219 12.47 -4.54 -10.16
CA ALA A 219 11.58 -5.38 -9.37
C ALA A 219 10.15 -5.43 -9.90
N ARG A 220 9.78 -4.57 -10.88
CA ARG A 220 8.39 -4.40 -11.32
C ARG A 220 7.74 -5.72 -11.79
N LEU A 221 8.49 -6.56 -12.46
CA LEU A 221 8.05 -7.86 -12.96
C LEU A 221 8.67 -9.04 -12.21
N ALA A 222 9.21 -8.82 -11.00
CA ALA A 222 9.73 -9.93 -10.20
C ALA A 222 8.60 -10.80 -9.67
N TYR A 223 8.79 -12.12 -9.69
CA TYR A 223 7.87 -13.07 -9.08
C TYR A 223 7.80 -12.84 -7.57
N HIS A 224 6.62 -12.67 -7.06
CA HIS A 224 6.39 -12.48 -5.62
C HIS A 224 5.07 -13.13 -5.19
N GLY A 225 4.92 -13.30 -3.87
CA GLY A 225 3.71 -13.87 -3.31
C GLY A 225 3.73 -13.85 -1.79
N VAL A 226 2.60 -14.15 -1.17
CA VAL A 226 2.45 -14.28 0.28
C VAL A 226 2.32 -15.76 0.62
N ASP A 227 3.38 -16.33 1.20
CA ASP A 227 3.50 -17.77 1.45
C ASP A 227 2.60 -18.22 2.62
N ARG A 228 2.55 -17.43 3.68
CA ARG A 228 1.76 -17.70 4.87
C ARG A 228 1.55 -16.45 5.71
N ILE A 229 0.57 -16.53 6.60
CA ILE A 229 0.23 -15.50 7.58
C ILE A 229 0.61 -16.01 8.97
N ARG A 230 1.26 -15.15 9.79
CA ARG A 230 1.44 -15.40 11.22
C ARG A 230 0.18 -14.96 11.94
N PHE A 231 -0.81 -15.86 11.96
CA PHE A 231 -2.14 -15.59 12.45
C PHE A 231 -2.12 -15.21 13.93
N GLY A 232 -2.80 -14.12 14.31
CA GLY A 232 -2.80 -13.58 15.66
C GLY A 232 -1.58 -12.75 16.04
N SER A 233 -0.78 -12.31 15.09
CA SER A 233 0.42 -11.49 15.34
C SER A 233 0.13 -10.00 15.49
N SER A 234 -1.11 -9.55 15.25
CA SER A 234 -1.52 -8.15 15.36
C SER A 234 -2.86 -8.03 16.07
N SER A 235 -3.02 -6.97 16.85
CA SER A 235 -4.28 -6.59 17.51
C SER A 235 -5.07 -5.52 16.73
N LEU A 236 -4.61 -5.10 15.54
CA LEU A 236 -5.28 -4.06 14.76
C LEU A 236 -6.69 -4.47 14.32
N LEU A 237 -6.87 -5.73 13.93
CA LEU A 237 -8.15 -6.27 13.50
C LEU A 237 -8.88 -6.94 14.68
N ALA A 238 -10.20 -6.74 14.81
CA ALA A 238 -11.00 -7.40 15.83
C ALA A 238 -10.98 -8.93 15.73
N LYS A 239 -10.84 -9.44 14.52
CA LYS A 239 -10.54 -10.87 14.24
C LYS A 239 -9.19 -10.92 13.55
N SER A 240 -8.35 -11.86 13.97
CA SER A 240 -7.05 -12.08 13.34
C SER A 240 -7.20 -12.29 11.85
N GLY A 241 -6.19 -11.85 11.11
CA GLY A 241 -6.12 -11.88 9.66
C GLY A 241 -5.25 -10.75 9.12
N ARG A 242 -5.05 -10.75 7.83
CA ARG A 242 -4.25 -9.74 7.14
C ARG A 242 -5.07 -9.07 6.05
N ILE A 243 -4.90 -7.76 5.94
CA ILE A 243 -5.38 -6.97 4.81
C ILE A 243 -4.16 -6.42 4.07
N ASN A 244 -4.22 -6.47 2.75
CA ASN A 244 -3.19 -5.87 1.89
C ASN A 244 -3.86 -5.00 0.83
N LEU A 245 -3.44 -3.74 0.74
CA LEU A 245 -3.88 -2.83 -0.31
C LEU A 245 -2.78 -2.76 -1.37
N THR A 246 -3.12 -3.00 -2.62
CA THR A 246 -2.19 -2.95 -3.75
C THR A 246 -2.64 -1.90 -4.76
N LEU A 247 -1.82 -0.87 -4.93
CA LEU A 247 -2.08 0.28 -5.78
C LEU A 247 -1.38 0.12 -7.13
N ARG A 248 -2.10 0.37 -8.22
CA ARG A 248 -1.59 0.21 -9.59
C ARG A 248 -2.11 1.29 -10.52
N VAL A 249 -1.26 1.72 -11.45
CA VAL A 249 -1.68 2.40 -12.68
C VAL A 249 -2.01 1.31 -13.68
N VAL A 250 -3.20 1.33 -14.25
CA VAL A 250 -3.71 0.24 -15.11
C VAL A 250 -3.46 0.52 -16.60
N ASN A 251 -3.58 1.81 -17.05
CA ASN A 251 -3.44 2.25 -18.45
C ASN A 251 -2.30 3.23 -18.65
#